data_b7d29898377e21ba4236e96e4b1ccb33
#
_entry.id   b7d29898377e21ba4236e96e4b1ccb33
#
_cell.length_a   1.000
_cell.length_b   1.000
_cell.length_c   1.000
_cell.angle_alpha   90.00
_cell.angle_beta   90.00
_cell.angle_gamma   90.00
#
_symmetry.space_group_name_H-M   'P 1'
#
loop_
_entity.id
_entity.type
_entity.pdbx_description
1 polymer ?
#
loop_
_entity_poly.entity_id
_entity_poly.type
_entity_poly.pdbx_seq_one_letter_code
_entity_poly.pdbx_strand_id
1 'polypeptide(L)'
;MRTTPEQIIRYADMFAAMGTESRLRIMQLLLSAHPDGMVVGEIQDELEISASNLSHHLEKLKNEGLVRVSREGTFLRCTAHTEALQELLTFLYAECCTRNKAVKPEKITQICR
;
A
#
# COMPACT_ATOMS: atom_id res chain seq x y z
N MET A 1 1.06 18.84 -14.62
CA MET A 1 1.84 18.37 -13.46
C MET A 1 3.16 17.76 -13.93
N ARG A 2 4.21 18.06 -13.22
CA ARG A 2 5.53 17.54 -13.58
C ARG A 2 5.99 16.51 -12.58
N THR A 3 6.42 15.37 -13.10
CA THR A 3 6.93 14.28 -12.29
C THR A 3 8.44 14.23 -12.43
N THR A 4 9.16 14.26 -11.31
CA THR A 4 10.62 14.15 -11.37
C THR A 4 11.01 12.69 -11.56
N PRO A 5 12.24 12.44 -12.10
CA PRO A 5 12.71 11.06 -12.20
C PRO A 5 12.75 10.34 -10.85
N GLU A 6 13.06 11.05 -9.77
CA GLU A 6 13.09 10.47 -8.44
C GLU A 6 11.69 10.03 -8.00
N GLN A 7 10.67 10.82 -8.32
CA GLN A 7 9.29 10.45 -7.99
C GLN A 7 8.84 9.23 -8.76
N ILE A 8 9.17 9.14 -10.04
CA ILE A 8 8.83 7.98 -10.85
C ILE A 8 9.44 6.71 -10.26
N ILE A 9 10.72 6.77 -9.90
CA ILE A 9 11.41 5.61 -9.33
C ILE A 9 10.76 5.21 -8.01
N ARG A 10 10.48 6.19 -7.14
CA ARG A 10 9.86 5.91 -5.85
C ARG A 10 8.50 5.24 -6.00
N TYR A 11 7.64 5.77 -6.86
CA TYR A 11 6.31 5.21 -7.04
C TYR A 11 6.36 3.85 -7.74
N ALA A 12 7.29 3.68 -8.67
CA ALA A 12 7.48 2.38 -9.31
C ALA A 12 7.88 1.32 -8.29
N ASP A 13 8.78 1.67 -7.36
CA ASP A 13 9.19 0.75 -6.31
C ASP A 13 8.03 0.40 -5.38
N MET A 14 7.16 1.35 -5.08
CA MET A 14 5.99 1.10 -4.25
C MET A 14 5.03 0.12 -4.94
N PHE A 15 4.77 0.32 -6.22
CA PHE A 15 3.94 -0.61 -6.98
C PHE A 15 4.56 -1.99 -7.05
N ALA A 16 5.88 -2.05 -7.26
CA ALA A 16 6.59 -3.32 -7.32
C ALA A 16 6.49 -4.06 -5.99
N ALA A 17 6.56 -3.33 -4.87
CA ALA A 17 6.44 -3.94 -3.55
C ALA A 17 5.08 -4.58 -3.35
N MET A 18 4.01 -4.04 -3.93
CA MET A 18 2.68 -4.61 -3.83
C MET A 18 2.37 -5.63 -4.93
N GLY A 19 3.27 -5.80 -5.88
CA GLY A 19 2.98 -6.51 -7.12
C GLY A 19 3.08 -8.02 -7.07
N THR A 20 3.12 -8.63 -5.90
CA THR A 20 3.00 -10.07 -5.78
C THR A 20 1.66 -10.42 -5.15
N GLU A 21 1.18 -11.63 -5.41
CA GLU A 21 -0.10 -12.07 -4.85
C GLU A 21 -0.10 -11.96 -3.33
N SER A 22 0.94 -12.45 -2.69
CA SER A 22 1.01 -12.46 -1.23
C SER A 22 1.01 -11.05 -0.65
N ARG A 23 1.80 -10.16 -1.22
CA ARG A 23 1.88 -8.79 -0.69
C ARG A 23 0.61 -8.00 -0.96
N LEU A 24 -0.03 -8.25 -2.10
CA LEU A 24 -1.31 -7.60 -2.37
C LEU A 24 -2.37 -8.04 -1.38
N ARG A 25 -2.40 -9.34 -1.04
CA ARG A 25 -3.34 -9.84 -0.03
C ARG A 25 -3.08 -9.24 1.34
N ILE A 26 -1.80 -9.07 1.71
CA ILE A 26 -1.46 -8.43 2.98
C ILE A 26 -1.97 -6.99 3.00
N MET A 27 -1.76 -6.25 1.92
CA MET A 27 -2.25 -4.88 1.85
C MET A 27 -3.77 -4.79 1.98
N GLN A 28 -4.50 -5.65 1.27
CA GLN A 28 -5.95 -5.67 1.37
C GLN A 28 -6.42 -5.98 2.79
N LEU A 29 -5.77 -6.94 3.42
CA LEU A 29 -6.14 -7.33 4.78
C LEU A 29 -5.89 -6.18 5.76
N LEU A 30 -4.74 -5.54 5.68
CA LEU A 30 -4.41 -4.43 6.58
C LEU A 30 -5.30 -3.22 6.33
N LEU A 31 -5.66 -2.98 5.08
CA LEU A 31 -6.60 -1.90 4.77
C LEU A 31 -7.98 -2.19 5.36
N SER A 32 -8.42 -3.44 5.32
CA SER A 32 -9.70 -3.82 5.92
C SER A 32 -9.71 -3.63 7.43
N ALA A 33 -8.55 -3.68 8.06
CA ALA A 33 -8.41 -3.55 9.51
C ALA A 33 -8.00 -2.14 9.94
N HIS A 34 -7.91 -1.19 9.01
CA HIS A 34 -7.55 0.18 9.33
C HIS A 34 -8.62 0.82 10.21
N PRO A 35 -8.29 1.61 11.22
CA PRO A 35 -6.96 2.12 11.55
C PRO A 35 -6.15 1.25 12.52
N ASP A 36 -6.76 0.26 13.16
CA ASP A 36 -6.09 -0.48 14.23
C ASP A 36 -5.04 -1.47 13.72
N GLY A 37 -5.21 -1.97 12.51
CA GLY A 37 -4.29 -2.94 11.94
C GLY A 37 -4.44 -4.32 12.57
N MET A 38 -3.40 -5.13 12.41
CA MET A 38 -3.41 -6.50 12.90
C MET A 38 -2.02 -6.86 13.42
N VAL A 39 -1.99 -7.73 14.43
CA VAL A 39 -0.70 -8.26 14.87
C VAL A 39 -0.28 -9.40 13.92
N VAL A 40 1.02 -9.65 13.89
CA VAL A 40 1.62 -10.60 12.94
C VAL A 40 0.95 -11.97 13.00
N GLY A 41 0.66 -12.47 14.21
CA GLY A 41 0.01 -13.78 14.36
C GLY A 41 -1.36 -13.85 13.70
N GLU A 42 -2.13 -12.77 13.80
CA GLU A 42 -3.44 -12.70 13.15
C GLU A 42 -3.32 -12.74 11.64
N ILE A 43 -2.31 -12.04 11.10
CA ILE A 43 -2.08 -12.04 9.66
C ILE A 43 -1.70 -13.44 9.17
N GLN A 44 -0.84 -14.12 9.94
CA GLN A 44 -0.43 -15.48 9.60
C GLN A 44 -1.64 -16.42 9.54
N ASP A 45 -2.53 -16.31 10.53
CA ASP A 45 -3.70 -17.16 10.59
C ASP A 45 -4.66 -16.88 9.43
N GLU A 46 -4.90 -15.61 9.16
CA GLU A 46 -5.82 -15.23 8.08
C GLU A 46 -5.32 -15.65 6.70
N LEU A 47 -4.03 -15.49 6.43
CA LEU A 47 -3.49 -15.74 5.11
C LEU A 47 -2.81 -17.08 4.99
N GLU A 48 -2.73 -17.83 6.08
CA GLU A 48 -2.13 -19.18 6.11
C GLU A 48 -0.73 -19.20 5.54
N ILE A 49 0.10 -18.27 5.98
CA ILE A 49 1.50 -18.19 5.53
C ILE A 49 2.43 -18.35 6.72
N SER A 50 3.65 -18.81 6.43
CA SER A 50 4.64 -19.03 7.47
C SER A 50 5.16 -17.71 8.03
N ALA A 51 5.68 -17.76 9.25
CA ALA A 51 6.24 -16.58 9.89
C ALA A 51 7.38 -15.97 9.08
N SER A 52 8.25 -16.81 8.52
CA SER A 52 9.40 -16.31 7.77
C SER A 52 8.97 -15.65 6.46
N ASN A 53 7.98 -16.24 5.76
CA ASN A 53 7.48 -15.64 4.53
C ASN A 53 6.79 -14.33 4.82
N LEU A 54 5.95 -14.26 5.87
CA LEU A 54 5.29 -13.03 6.24
C LEU A 54 6.32 -11.95 6.61
N SER A 55 7.31 -12.30 7.39
CA SER A 55 8.35 -11.35 7.78
C SER A 55 9.04 -10.76 6.56
N HIS A 56 9.34 -11.59 5.57
CA HIS A 56 9.98 -11.15 4.33
C HIS A 56 9.07 -10.17 3.56
N HIS A 57 7.80 -10.51 3.44
CA HIS A 57 6.85 -9.66 2.73
C HIS A 57 6.60 -8.33 3.45
N LEU A 58 6.48 -8.39 4.78
CA LEU A 58 6.28 -7.17 5.57
C LEU A 58 7.49 -6.25 5.48
N GLU A 59 8.69 -6.82 5.46
CA GLU A 59 9.89 -6.02 5.32
C GLU A 59 9.90 -5.25 4.01
N LYS A 60 9.53 -5.90 2.92
CA LYS A 60 9.48 -5.23 1.62
C LYS A 60 8.43 -4.12 1.58
N LEU A 61 7.25 -4.36 2.14
CA LEU A 61 6.21 -3.34 2.19
C LEU A 61 6.60 -2.18 3.11
N LYS A 62 7.23 -2.49 4.23
CA LYS A 62 7.68 -1.48 5.17
C LYS A 62 8.77 -0.59 4.56
N ASN A 63 9.71 -1.21 3.85
CA ASN A 63 10.82 -0.47 3.23
C ASN A 63 10.33 0.55 2.22
N GLU A 64 9.20 0.29 1.58
CA GLU A 64 8.61 1.23 0.62
C GLU A 64 7.58 2.15 1.25
N GLY A 65 7.45 2.12 2.56
CA GLY A 65 6.56 3.04 3.27
C GLY A 65 5.08 2.72 3.15
N LEU A 66 4.73 1.50 2.75
CA LEU A 66 3.33 1.10 2.56
C LEU A 66 2.71 0.51 3.81
N VAL A 67 3.53 0.01 4.71
CA VAL A 67 3.10 -0.61 5.96
C VAL A 67 3.97 -0.06 7.08
N ARG A 68 3.34 0.16 8.24
CA ARG A 68 4.04 0.54 9.47
C ARG A 68 3.97 -0.64 10.43
N VAL A 69 5.07 -0.88 11.13
CA VAL A 69 5.15 -1.94 12.12
C VAL A 69 5.54 -1.32 13.44
N SER A 70 4.76 -1.59 14.47
CA SER A 70 5.06 -1.09 15.82
C SER A 70 5.04 -2.24 16.82
N ARG A 71 5.86 -2.12 17.83
CA ARG A 71 5.93 -3.14 18.88
C ARG A 71 4.97 -2.81 20.02
N GLU A 72 4.17 -3.81 20.38
CA GLU A 72 3.24 -3.70 21.52
C GLU A 72 3.55 -4.86 22.46
N GLY A 73 4.41 -4.64 23.46
CA GLY A 73 4.87 -5.70 24.30
C GLY A 73 5.67 -6.72 23.51
N THR A 74 5.19 -7.97 23.48
CA THR A 74 5.82 -9.03 22.69
C THR A 74 5.24 -9.18 21.30
N PHE A 75 4.24 -8.36 20.95
CA PHE A 75 3.57 -8.44 19.67
C PHE A 75 4.05 -7.35 18.73
N LEU A 76 4.01 -7.64 17.43
CA LEU A 76 4.26 -6.65 16.40
C LEU A 76 2.91 -6.35 15.72
N ARG A 77 2.51 -5.09 15.76
CA ARG A 77 1.27 -4.64 15.11
C ARG A 77 1.61 -3.98 13.79
N CYS A 78 0.89 -4.39 12.76
CA CYS A 78 1.08 -3.90 11.41
C CYS A 78 -0.14 -3.08 11.00
N THR A 79 0.12 -1.91 10.41
CA THR A 79 -0.96 -1.05 9.90
C THR A 79 -0.62 -0.62 8.48
N ALA A 80 -1.65 -0.46 7.67
CA ALA A 80 -1.47 0.09 6.33
C ALA A 80 -1.23 1.58 6.44
N HIS A 81 -0.24 2.09 5.71
CA HIS A 81 0.02 3.52 5.63
C HIS A 81 -0.89 4.09 4.55
N THR A 82 -2.13 4.38 4.94
CA THR A 82 -3.17 4.76 3.97
C THR A 82 -2.86 6.04 3.22
N GLU A 83 -2.21 7.00 3.89
CA GLU A 83 -1.85 8.25 3.23
C GLU A 83 -0.85 8.02 2.09
N ALA A 84 0.13 7.13 2.31
CA ALA A 84 1.09 6.81 1.27
C ALA A 84 0.42 6.11 0.09
N LEU A 85 -0.50 5.20 0.38
CA LEU A 85 -1.23 4.51 -0.69
C LEU A 85 -2.11 5.46 -1.46
N GLN A 86 -2.81 6.36 -0.77
CA GLN A 86 -3.65 7.35 -1.43
C GLN A 86 -2.81 8.26 -2.33
N GLU A 87 -1.65 8.68 -1.85
CA GLU A 87 -0.74 9.51 -2.65
C GLU A 87 -0.29 8.78 -3.91
N LEU A 88 0.04 7.49 -3.77
CA LEU A 88 0.47 6.67 -4.90
C LEU A 88 -0.64 6.55 -5.96
N LEU A 89 -1.85 6.27 -5.53
CA LEU A 89 -2.98 6.14 -6.45
C LEU A 89 -3.33 7.48 -7.09
N THR A 90 -3.28 8.55 -6.31
CA THR A 90 -3.54 9.90 -6.80
C THR A 90 -2.51 10.28 -7.87
N PHE A 91 -1.24 9.95 -7.63
CA PHE A 91 -0.19 10.19 -8.60
C PHE A 91 -0.50 9.50 -9.93
N LEU A 92 -0.91 8.24 -9.86
CA LEU A 92 -1.20 7.48 -11.08
C LEU A 92 -2.39 8.07 -11.84
N TYR A 93 -3.45 8.45 -11.12
CA TYR A 93 -4.66 8.97 -11.74
C TYR A 93 -4.55 10.45 -12.14
N ALA A 94 -3.57 11.18 -11.61
CA ALA A 94 -3.48 12.61 -11.85
C ALA A 94 -3.40 12.97 -13.35
N GLU A 95 -2.83 12.10 -14.14
CA GLU A 95 -2.68 12.33 -15.58
C GLU A 95 -3.82 11.73 -16.39
N CYS A 96 -4.78 11.10 -15.70
CA CYS A 96 -5.88 10.47 -16.43
C CYS A 96 -6.64 11.49 -17.25
N CYS A 97 -6.78 11.19 -18.55
CA CYS A 97 -7.64 11.94 -19.46
C CYS A 97 -7.22 13.40 -19.66
N THR A 98 -6.03 13.79 -19.22
CA THR A 98 -5.58 15.19 -19.40
C THR A 98 -5.47 15.57 -20.87
N ARG A 99 -5.30 14.60 -21.75
CA ARG A 99 -5.22 14.83 -23.19
C ARG A 99 -6.54 14.66 -23.91
N ASN A 100 -7.62 14.33 -23.16
CA ASN A 100 -8.96 14.15 -23.72
C ASN A 100 -9.92 15.03 -22.92
N LYS A 101 -10.35 16.14 -23.53
CA LYS A 101 -11.17 17.13 -22.84
C LYS A 101 -12.61 16.67 -22.61
N ALA A 102 -13.00 15.52 -23.16
CA ALA A 102 -14.35 15.00 -22.96
C ALA A 102 -14.57 14.41 -21.57
N VAL A 103 -13.48 14.14 -20.83
CA VAL A 103 -13.55 13.54 -19.50
C VAL A 103 -13.07 14.54 -18.48
N LYS A 104 -13.83 14.70 -17.39
CA LYS A 104 -13.48 15.64 -16.33
C LYS A 104 -12.61 14.96 -15.28
N PRO A 105 -11.43 15.51 -15.01
CA PRO A 105 -10.49 14.88 -14.05
C PRO A 105 -11.04 14.72 -12.65
N GLU A 106 -11.94 15.60 -12.19
CA GLU A 106 -12.47 15.52 -10.83
C GLU A 106 -13.27 14.26 -10.55
N LYS A 107 -13.74 13.57 -11.59
CA LYS A 107 -14.45 12.30 -11.38
C LYS A 107 -13.53 11.19 -10.91
N ILE A 108 -12.23 11.34 -11.10
CA ILE A 108 -11.26 10.32 -10.77
C ILE A 108 -11.02 10.25 -9.27
N THR A 109 -11.17 11.36 -8.58
CA THR A 109 -10.88 11.43 -7.15
C THR A 109 -11.87 10.62 -6.32
N GLN A 110 -12.98 10.18 -6.89
CA GLN A 110 -13.99 9.41 -6.16
C GLN A 110 -13.54 7.97 -5.89
N ILE A 111 -12.44 7.53 -6.48
CA ILE A 111 -11.92 6.19 -6.24
C ILE A 111 -11.46 6.02 -4.79
N CYS A 112 -10.96 7.09 -4.19
CA CYS A 112 -10.41 7.04 -2.83
C CYS A 112 -11.47 7.46 -1.81
N ARG A 113 -12.45 6.63 -1.59
CA ARG A 113 -13.52 6.93 -0.65
C ARG A 113 -13.35 6.23 0.67
#